data_490c67ac6f4058a1a1540b2d3299dfe0
#
_entry.id   490c67ac6f4058a1a1540b2d3299dfe0
#
_cell.length_a   1.000
_cell.length_b   1.000
_cell.length_c   1.000
_cell.angle_alpha   90.00
_cell.angle_beta   90.00
_cell.angle_gamma   90.00
#
_symmetry.space_group_name_H-M   'P 1'
#
loop_
_entity.id
_entity.type
_entity.pdbx_description
1 polymer ?
#
loop_
_entity_poly.entity_id
_entity_poly.type
_entity_poly.pdbx_seq_one_letter_code
_entity_poly.pdbx_strand_id
1 'polypeptide(L)'
;MTADGNKTGHKTGYKIESRPPEARYARGWHCLGLADAYRDGMPHTLNIFGQRLAAFADSTGAIRVIDGYCPHMGADLSTGTVQGDNLVCPFHGWQWGGDGGCKSIPYCKRVPPKARVGAWQTCEQNRLLFIWHDPEGREAPPEVAIPRIDACFSPEWSEWAMDEMVIRTNCRELVDNISDMAHFGTVHGAPVDYFANLFEDHKATQLMIGRSARLSGDAQLTALSTYFGPAYHITDMSGRMGDQEIHSILLNCHVPIDLNSFVLRYGVLVKKIPGLSDEQNRAMAQAYVDQARQAFYEDVAIWDSKIRIDNPLLCEGDGPIYQMRDWYQQFYTDVEQVRPTSVARRVFELNPGNIEPPALRHVFEA
;
A
#
# COMPACT_ATOMS: atom_id res chain seq x y z
N MET A 1 -41.82 53.54 -21.40
CA MET A 1 -41.86 52.30 -20.62
C MET A 1 -40.68 51.45 -21.10
N THR A 2 -39.59 51.52 -20.39
CA THR A 2 -38.36 50.76 -20.64
C THR A 2 -38.43 49.50 -19.78
N ALA A 3 -38.47 48.34 -20.42
CA ALA A 3 -38.45 47.06 -19.72
C ALA A 3 -37.07 46.85 -19.10
N ASP A 4 -37.01 46.83 -17.78
CA ASP A 4 -35.84 46.43 -17.00
C ASP A 4 -35.63 44.92 -17.18
N GLY A 5 -34.60 44.56 -17.93
CA GLY A 5 -34.19 43.17 -18.13
C GLY A 5 -33.55 42.67 -16.85
N ASN A 6 -34.29 41.84 -16.10
CA ASN A 6 -33.81 41.10 -14.94
C ASN A 6 -32.70 40.12 -15.38
N LYS A 7 -31.44 40.55 -15.36
CA LYS A 7 -30.28 39.67 -15.47
C LYS A 7 -30.18 38.84 -14.20
N THR A 8 -30.76 37.66 -14.20
CA THR A 8 -30.45 36.63 -13.22
C THR A 8 -28.99 36.22 -13.40
N GLY A 9 -28.09 36.95 -12.75
CA GLY A 9 -26.67 36.62 -12.77
C GLY A 9 -26.45 35.28 -12.13
N HIS A 10 -26.02 34.30 -12.92
CA HIS A 10 -25.57 33.01 -12.41
C HIS A 10 -24.35 33.28 -11.50
N LYS A 11 -24.52 33.06 -10.18
CA LYS A 11 -23.40 33.18 -9.24
C LYS A 11 -22.43 32.02 -9.54
N THR A 12 -21.22 32.32 -9.93
CA THR A 12 -20.17 31.31 -10.14
C THR A 12 -19.77 30.73 -8.80
N GLY A 13 -19.86 29.40 -8.64
CA GLY A 13 -19.38 28.67 -7.46
C GLY A 13 -17.85 28.56 -7.46
N TYR A 14 -17.31 27.84 -6.47
CA TYR A 14 -15.89 27.50 -6.43
C TYR A 14 -15.47 26.71 -7.67
N LYS A 15 -14.39 27.13 -8.31
CA LYS A 15 -13.88 26.47 -9.51
C LYS A 15 -13.03 25.28 -9.12
N ILE A 16 -13.55 24.08 -9.37
CA ILE A 16 -12.81 22.81 -9.18
C ILE A 16 -11.72 22.71 -10.25
N GLU A 17 -10.52 22.35 -9.82
CA GLU A 17 -9.41 21.94 -10.67
C GLU A 17 -9.18 20.45 -10.50
N SER A 18 -9.09 19.73 -11.61
CA SER A 18 -8.85 18.29 -11.65
C SER A 18 -7.95 17.97 -12.83
N ARG A 19 -6.86 17.26 -12.56
CA ARG A 19 -5.91 16.81 -13.58
C ARG A 19 -5.90 15.29 -13.64
N PRO A 20 -5.66 14.70 -14.81
CA PRO A 20 -5.43 13.27 -14.91
C PRO A 20 -4.24 12.84 -14.03
N PRO A 21 -4.17 11.57 -13.60
CA PRO A 21 -3.00 11.06 -12.91
C PRO A 21 -1.75 11.20 -13.79
N GLU A 22 -0.60 11.36 -13.15
CA GLU A 22 0.67 11.35 -13.87
C GLU A 22 0.86 10.02 -14.61
N ALA A 23 1.44 10.07 -15.80
CA ALA A 23 1.68 8.89 -16.64
C ALA A 23 2.89 8.07 -16.14
N ARG A 24 3.00 7.88 -14.82
CA ARG A 24 4.05 7.08 -14.17
C ARG A 24 3.55 6.47 -12.87
N TYR A 25 4.23 5.44 -12.40
CA TYR A 25 3.95 4.80 -11.11
C TYR A 25 4.90 5.30 -10.03
N ALA A 26 4.46 5.24 -8.78
CA ALA A 26 5.24 5.71 -7.64
C ALA A 26 6.53 4.89 -7.46
N ARG A 27 7.65 5.57 -7.22
CA ARG A 27 8.92 4.96 -6.84
C ARG A 27 8.85 4.47 -5.41
N GLY A 28 9.12 3.19 -5.19
CA GLY A 28 9.15 2.61 -3.85
C GLY A 28 8.90 1.11 -3.83
N TRP A 29 8.85 0.56 -2.63
CA TRP A 29 8.48 -0.81 -2.38
C TRP A 29 6.97 -1.00 -2.46
N HIS A 30 6.55 -2.05 -3.17
CA HIS A 30 5.15 -2.47 -3.29
C HIS A 30 5.02 -3.92 -2.82
N CYS A 31 4.06 -4.19 -1.93
CA CYS A 31 3.84 -5.52 -1.37
C CYS A 31 3.04 -6.41 -2.33
N LEU A 32 3.58 -7.60 -2.58
CA LEU A 32 2.96 -8.61 -3.45
C LEU A 32 2.18 -9.68 -2.66
N GLY A 33 2.12 -9.57 -1.33
CA GLY A 33 1.46 -10.54 -0.45
C GLY A 33 2.43 -11.47 0.25
N LEU A 34 1.92 -12.63 0.73
CA LEU A 34 2.73 -13.61 1.45
C LEU A 34 3.82 -14.22 0.57
N ALA A 35 5.06 -14.20 1.03
CA ALA A 35 6.19 -14.73 0.27
C ALA A 35 6.05 -16.25 0.01
N ASP A 36 5.52 -16.99 0.97
CA ASP A 36 5.36 -18.46 0.83
C ASP A 36 4.37 -18.86 -0.26
N ALA A 37 3.45 -17.97 -0.66
CA ALA A 37 2.54 -18.24 -1.78
C ALA A 37 3.26 -18.40 -3.12
N TYR A 38 4.51 -17.93 -3.24
CA TYR A 38 5.32 -18.03 -4.47
C TYR A 38 6.28 -19.23 -4.46
N ARG A 39 6.24 -20.11 -3.41
CA ARG A 39 7.15 -21.24 -3.25
C ARG A 39 6.51 -22.59 -3.58
N ASP A 40 5.44 -22.58 -4.37
CA ASP A 40 4.71 -23.78 -4.79
C ASP A 40 5.35 -24.53 -5.99
N GLY A 41 6.49 -24.04 -6.48
CA GLY A 41 7.21 -24.58 -7.64
C GLY A 41 6.66 -24.14 -9.00
N MET A 42 5.67 -23.24 -9.01
CA MET A 42 5.05 -22.72 -10.23
C MET A 42 5.46 -21.26 -10.47
N PRO A 43 5.45 -20.81 -11.73
CA PRO A 43 5.52 -19.38 -12.00
C PRO A 43 4.17 -18.70 -11.77
N HIS A 44 4.21 -17.46 -11.28
CA HIS A 44 3.05 -16.63 -10.99
C HIS A 44 2.98 -15.42 -11.89
N THR A 45 1.78 -15.15 -12.41
CA THR A 45 1.51 -13.96 -13.22
C THR A 45 1.30 -12.74 -12.33
N LEU A 46 2.04 -11.66 -12.60
CA LEU A 46 1.81 -10.35 -12.00
C LEU A 46 1.43 -9.35 -13.09
N ASN A 47 0.22 -8.80 -13.00
CA ASN A 47 -0.22 -7.69 -13.85
C ASN A 47 -0.15 -6.40 -13.03
N ILE A 48 0.99 -5.73 -13.06
CA ILE A 48 1.28 -4.55 -12.24
C ILE A 48 2.09 -3.53 -13.06
N PHE A 49 2.00 -2.27 -12.66
CA PHE A 49 2.71 -1.16 -13.33
C PHE A 49 2.45 -1.08 -14.84
N GLY A 50 1.23 -1.41 -15.28
CA GLY A 50 0.84 -1.39 -16.69
C GLY A 50 1.48 -2.48 -17.55
N GLN A 51 2.10 -3.48 -16.96
CA GLN A 51 2.80 -4.55 -17.68
C GLN A 51 2.59 -5.91 -17.01
N ARG A 52 2.99 -6.96 -17.72
CA ARG A 52 3.00 -8.32 -17.22
C ARG A 52 4.41 -8.69 -16.76
N LEU A 53 4.50 -9.28 -15.56
CA LEU A 53 5.70 -9.85 -15.00
C LEU A 53 5.48 -11.32 -14.65
N ALA A 54 6.56 -12.07 -14.50
CA ALA A 54 6.55 -13.45 -14.03
C ALA A 54 7.38 -13.56 -12.74
N ALA A 55 6.77 -14.03 -11.67
CA ALA A 55 7.42 -14.32 -10.40
C ALA A 55 7.59 -15.83 -10.24
N PHE A 56 8.72 -16.29 -9.71
CA PHE A 56 8.99 -17.70 -9.42
C PHE A 56 10.03 -17.85 -8.31
N ALA A 57 9.99 -18.95 -7.56
CA ALA A 57 11.05 -19.30 -6.63
C ALA A 57 12.15 -20.10 -7.33
N ASP A 58 13.42 -19.74 -7.11
CA ASP A 58 14.57 -20.54 -7.55
C ASP A 58 14.82 -21.73 -6.61
N SER A 59 15.79 -22.59 -6.91
CA SER A 59 16.12 -23.79 -6.14
C SER A 59 16.55 -23.49 -4.69
N THR A 60 16.93 -22.26 -4.37
CA THR A 60 17.26 -21.82 -3.01
C THR A 60 16.03 -21.33 -2.25
N GLY A 61 14.87 -21.21 -2.92
CA GLY A 61 13.65 -20.61 -2.41
C GLY A 61 13.61 -19.08 -2.49
N ALA A 62 14.61 -18.45 -3.11
CA ALA A 62 14.58 -17.00 -3.35
C ALA A 62 13.60 -16.67 -4.48
N ILE A 63 12.72 -15.71 -4.22
CA ILE A 63 11.70 -15.32 -5.18
C ILE A 63 12.26 -14.30 -6.15
N ARG A 64 12.16 -14.61 -7.44
CA ARG A 64 12.63 -13.82 -8.57
C ARG A 64 11.45 -13.26 -9.34
N VAL A 65 11.58 -12.03 -9.81
CA VAL A 65 10.60 -11.39 -10.69
C VAL A 65 11.31 -10.88 -11.95
N ILE A 66 10.79 -11.29 -13.10
CA ILE A 66 11.31 -10.86 -14.40
C ILE A 66 10.16 -10.38 -15.30
N ASP A 67 10.48 -9.68 -16.39
CA ASP A 67 9.48 -9.30 -17.39
C ASP A 67 8.75 -10.54 -17.93
N GLY A 68 7.44 -10.41 -18.11
CA GLY A 68 6.55 -11.55 -18.37
C GLY A 68 6.60 -12.08 -19.80
N TYR A 69 7.21 -11.40 -20.76
CA TYR A 69 7.22 -11.87 -22.16
C TYR A 69 8.61 -12.25 -22.65
N CYS A 70 8.69 -13.46 -23.20
CA CYS A 70 9.91 -13.96 -23.81
C CYS A 70 10.24 -13.16 -25.08
N PRO A 71 11.41 -12.49 -25.18
CA PRO A 71 11.77 -11.64 -26.32
C PRO A 71 12.05 -12.42 -27.60
N HIS A 72 12.09 -13.76 -27.53
CA HIS A 72 12.23 -14.59 -28.73
C HIS A 72 11.04 -14.43 -29.67
N MET A 73 9.81 -14.73 -29.17
CA MET A 73 8.58 -14.63 -29.97
C MET A 73 7.32 -14.27 -29.12
N GLY A 74 7.50 -13.58 -28.00
CA GLY A 74 6.39 -12.99 -27.23
C GLY A 74 5.59 -13.95 -26.37
N ALA A 75 6.07 -15.18 -26.10
CA ALA A 75 5.38 -16.10 -25.22
C ALA A 75 5.34 -15.58 -23.79
N ASP A 76 4.22 -15.79 -23.10
CA ASP A 76 4.05 -15.46 -21.69
C ASP A 76 4.87 -16.42 -20.81
N LEU A 77 5.89 -15.89 -20.13
CA LEU A 77 6.78 -16.67 -19.28
C LEU A 77 6.08 -17.18 -18.02
N SER A 78 5.05 -16.48 -17.53
CA SER A 78 4.28 -16.91 -16.36
C SER A 78 3.45 -18.18 -16.58
N THR A 79 3.30 -18.63 -17.83
CA THR A 79 2.66 -19.90 -18.18
C THR A 79 3.67 -21.02 -18.46
N GLY A 80 4.95 -20.77 -18.19
CA GLY A 80 6.02 -21.73 -18.33
C GLY A 80 6.16 -22.69 -17.14
N THR A 81 7.37 -23.18 -16.92
CA THR A 81 7.70 -24.07 -15.80
C THR A 81 9.01 -23.64 -15.14
N VAL A 82 9.14 -23.91 -13.84
CA VAL A 82 10.39 -23.68 -13.11
C VAL A 82 11.27 -24.92 -13.20
N GLN A 83 12.53 -24.79 -13.58
CA GLN A 83 13.54 -25.85 -13.60
C GLN A 83 14.83 -25.35 -12.92
N GLY A 84 15.09 -25.84 -11.71
CA GLY A 84 16.19 -25.35 -10.88
C GLY A 84 16.07 -23.85 -10.62
N ASP A 85 17.05 -23.06 -11.07
CA ASP A 85 17.09 -21.62 -10.88
C ASP A 85 16.43 -20.83 -12.02
N ASN A 86 15.83 -21.52 -12.99
CA ASN A 86 15.39 -20.88 -14.23
C ASN A 86 13.91 -21.07 -14.52
N LEU A 87 13.32 -20.03 -15.10
CA LEU A 87 12.00 -20.07 -15.69
C LEU A 87 12.10 -20.49 -17.16
N VAL A 88 11.42 -21.56 -17.54
CA VAL A 88 11.45 -22.15 -18.88
C VAL A 88 10.28 -21.63 -19.70
N CYS A 89 10.57 -20.98 -20.81
CA CYS A 89 9.58 -20.48 -21.74
C CYS A 89 8.74 -21.65 -22.33
N PRO A 90 7.39 -21.59 -22.30
CA PRO A 90 6.55 -22.69 -22.74
C PRO A 90 6.57 -22.92 -24.24
N PHE A 91 7.06 -21.94 -25.03
CA PHE A 91 7.00 -22.03 -26.49
C PHE A 91 8.20 -22.76 -27.07
N HIS A 92 9.44 -22.34 -26.74
CA HIS A 92 10.65 -22.93 -27.33
C HIS A 92 11.68 -23.37 -26.30
N GLY A 93 11.32 -23.42 -25.03
CA GLY A 93 12.18 -23.94 -23.96
C GLY A 93 13.39 -23.04 -23.61
N TRP A 94 13.39 -21.77 -23.98
CA TRP A 94 14.43 -20.84 -23.53
C TRP A 94 14.36 -20.72 -22.00
N GLN A 95 15.51 -20.81 -21.34
CA GLN A 95 15.61 -20.78 -19.89
C GLN A 95 16.09 -19.42 -19.41
N TRP A 96 15.31 -18.77 -18.56
CA TRP A 96 15.54 -17.41 -18.05
C TRP A 96 15.90 -17.47 -16.58
N GLY A 97 17.09 -16.99 -16.21
CA GLY A 97 17.49 -16.86 -14.82
C GLY A 97 16.80 -15.67 -14.13
N GLY A 98 16.82 -15.67 -12.79
CA GLY A 98 16.26 -14.57 -11.97
C GLY A 98 16.97 -13.21 -12.18
N ASP A 99 18.15 -13.20 -12.80
CA ASP A 99 18.87 -12.01 -13.24
C ASP A 99 18.40 -11.47 -14.61
N GLY A 100 17.38 -12.08 -15.20
CA GLY A 100 16.86 -11.76 -16.52
C GLY A 100 17.68 -12.27 -17.69
N GLY A 101 18.84 -12.90 -17.46
CA GLY A 101 19.68 -13.45 -18.50
C GLY A 101 19.16 -14.80 -19.02
N CYS A 102 19.19 -15.02 -20.33
CA CYS A 102 18.95 -16.35 -20.89
C CYS A 102 20.12 -17.27 -20.55
N LYS A 103 19.84 -18.40 -19.92
CA LYS A 103 20.85 -19.38 -19.47
C LYS A 103 21.05 -20.53 -20.46
N SER A 104 19.99 -20.90 -21.18
CA SER A 104 20.02 -22.04 -22.10
C SER A 104 18.98 -21.92 -23.20
N ILE A 105 19.31 -22.45 -24.37
CA ILE A 105 18.40 -22.61 -25.53
C ILE A 105 18.56 -24.06 -26.02
N PRO A 106 17.50 -24.90 -25.95
CA PRO A 106 17.63 -26.34 -26.18
C PRO A 106 18.20 -26.72 -27.54
N TYR A 107 17.97 -25.93 -28.56
CA TYR A 107 18.34 -26.21 -29.96
C TYR A 107 19.50 -25.32 -30.46
N CYS A 108 20.16 -24.58 -29.55
CA CYS A 108 21.24 -23.68 -29.94
C CYS A 108 22.48 -23.85 -29.04
N LYS A 109 23.66 -23.91 -29.63
CA LYS A 109 24.94 -24.04 -28.90
C LYS A 109 25.37 -22.74 -28.21
N ARG A 110 24.86 -21.59 -28.65
CA ARG A 110 25.24 -20.27 -28.13
C ARG A 110 24.01 -19.43 -27.87
N VAL A 111 23.94 -18.88 -26.65
CA VAL A 111 22.92 -17.89 -26.28
C VAL A 111 23.29 -16.54 -26.89
N PRO A 112 22.38 -15.86 -27.59
CA PRO A 112 22.67 -14.53 -28.13
C PRO A 112 22.99 -13.54 -26.97
N PRO A 113 24.02 -12.69 -27.12
CA PRO A 113 24.42 -11.75 -26.05
C PRO A 113 23.29 -10.77 -25.60
N LYS A 114 22.34 -10.49 -26.50
CA LYS A 114 21.18 -9.63 -26.22
C LYS A 114 19.96 -10.38 -25.61
N ALA A 115 20.09 -11.71 -25.39
CA ALA A 115 19.00 -12.50 -24.82
C ALA A 115 18.84 -12.19 -23.31
N ARG A 116 18.16 -11.11 -23.01
CA ARG A 116 17.82 -10.62 -21.67
C ARG A 116 16.39 -10.12 -21.62
N VAL A 117 15.75 -10.32 -20.50
CA VAL A 117 14.50 -9.66 -20.03
C VAL A 117 14.85 -8.76 -18.86
N GLY A 118 13.98 -7.84 -18.51
CA GLY A 118 14.12 -7.05 -17.28
C GLY A 118 14.08 -7.97 -16.06
N ALA A 119 14.92 -7.70 -15.07
CA ALA A 119 14.88 -8.33 -13.75
C ALA A 119 14.54 -7.25 -12.73
N TRP A 120 13.63 -7.59 -11.81
CA TRP A 120 13.11 -6.68 -10.82
C TRP A 120 13.72 -6.96 -9.46
N GLN A 121 14.08 -5.91 -8.73
CA GLN A 121 14.57 -6.05 -7.37
C GLN A 121 13.41 -6.48 -6.46
N THR A 122 13.64 -7.53 -5.68
CA THR A 122 12.70 -8.06 -4.70
C THR A 122 13.29 -8.05 -3.30
N CYS A 123 12.44 -7.96 -2.30
CA CYS A 123 12.80 -8.06 -0.89
C CYS A 123 11.77 -8.93 -0.18
N GLU A 124 12.22 -9.82 0.69
CA GLU A 124 11.35 -10.54 1.60
C GLU A 124 11.57 -10.01 3.01
N GLN A 125 10.52 -9.49 3.62
CA GLN A 125 10.52 -9.00 5.00
C GLN A 125 9.15 -9.25 5.64
N ASN A 126 9.11 -9.53 6.93
CA ASN A 126 7.87 -9.74 7.68
C ASN A 126 6.97 -10.84 7.08
N ARG A 127 7.56 -11.89 6.47
CA ARG A 127 6.91 -12.97 5.70
C ARG A 127 6.18 -12.49 4.45
N LEU A 128 6.42 -11.24 4.01
CA LEU A 128 5.83 -10.62 2.85
C LEU A 128 6.87 -10.45 1.75
N LEU A 129 6.44 -10.59 0.50
CA LEU A 129 7.24 -10.31 -0.68
C LEU A 129 7.00 -8.88 -1.14
N PHE A 130 8.07 -8.17 -1.44
CA PHE A 130 8.04 -6.82 -2.00
C PHE A 130 8.77 -6.76 -3.34
N ILE A 131 8.30 -5.89 -4.22
CA ILE A 131 8.95 -5.52 -5.47
C ILE A 131 9.28 -4.03 -5.45
N TRP A 132 10.49 -3.70 -5.89
CA TRP A 132 10.91 -2.31 -6.07
C TRP A 132 10.51 -1.79 -7.45
N HIS A 133 9.86 -0.65 -7.48
CA HIS A 133 9.59 0.10 -8.70
C HIS A 133 10.34 1.43 -8.66
N ASP A 134 11.11 1.73 -9.70
CA ASP A 134 11.68 3.05 -9.94
C ASP A 134 11.60 3.37 -11.44
N PRO A 135 10.86 4.44 -11.83
CA PRO A 135 10.77 4.84 -13.24
C PRO A 135 12.10 5.32 -13.83
N GLU A 136 13.10 5.64 -13.00
CA GLU A 136 14.47 5.97 -13.44
C GLU A 136 15.39 4.73 -13.49
N GLY A 137 14.89 3.54 -13.10
CA GLY A 137 15.64 2.29 -13.12
C GLY A 137 16.73 2.18 -12.05
N ARG A 138 16.65 2.94 -10.96
CA ARG A 138 17.61 2.89 -9.85
C ARG A 138 17.23 1.76 -8.90
N GLU A 139 18.22 1.19 -8.23
CA GLU A 139 18.02 0.25 -7.14
C GLU A 139 17.46 0.96 -5.89
N ALA A 140 16.80 0.19 -5.01
CA ALA A 140 16.29 0.70 -3.74
C ALA A 140 17.46 1.15 -2.84
N PRO A 141 17.51 2.41 -2.42
CA PRO A 141 18.55 2.86 -1.52
C PRO A 141 18.31 2.29 -0.10
N PRO A 142 19.38 2.09 0.71
CA PRO A 142 19.29 1.43 2.02
C PRO A 142 18.33 2.11 3.00
N GLU A 143 18.19 3.42 2.93
CA GLU A 143 17.33 4.21 3.83
C GLU A 143 15.84 3.92 3.69
N VAL A 144 15.40 3.36 2.56
CA VAL A 144 13.99 2.98 2.33
C VAL A 144 13.74 1.48 2.60
N ALA A 145 14.63 0.82 3.33
CA ALA A 145 14.45 -0.59 3.70
C ALA A 145 13.13 -0.80 4.46
N ILE A 146 12.46 -1.90 4.17
CA ILE A 146 11.22 -2.31 4.86
C ILE A 146 11.56 -2.61 6.33
N PRO A 147 10.93 -1.93 7.31
CA PRO A 147 11.22 -2.17 8.72
C PRO A 147 10.78 -3.56 9.15
N ARG A 148 11.54 -4.16 10.07
CA ARG A 148 11.19 -5.43 10.68
C ARG A 148 10.03 -5.23 11.67
N ILE A 149 9.05 -6.12 11.60
CA ILE A 149 7.95 -6.24 12.55
C ILE A 149 8.17 -7.52 13.36
N ASP A 150 8.59 -7.39 14.62
CA ASP A 150 8.96 -8.54 15.45
C ASP A 150 7.75 -9.46 15.73
N ALA A 151 6.55 -8.92 15.77
CA ALA A 151 5.30 -9.68 15.88
C ALA A 151 5.18 -10.80 14.83
N CYS A 152 5.67 -10.60 13.61
CA CYS A 152 5.67 -11.62 12.53
C CYS A 152 6.48 -12.88 12.86
N PHE A 153 7.37 -12.79 13.86
CA PHE A 153 8.32 -13.85 14.23
C PHE A 153 8.12 -14.33 15.67
N SER A 154 7.16 -13.77 16.40
CA SER A 154 6.87 -14.10 17.79
C SER A 154 5.75 -15.16 17.90
N PRO A 155 5.92 -16.19 18.73
CA PRO A 155 4.87 -17.18 19.00
C PRO A 155 3.65 -16.57 19.73
N GLU A 156 3.79 -15.38 20.31
CA GLU A 156 2.69 -14.68 20.99
C GLU A 156 1.70 -14.03 20.01
N TRP A 157 2.01 -14.01 18.72
CA TRP A 157 1.19 -13.42 17.68
C TRP A 157 0.65 -14.48 16.72
N SER A 158 -0.47 -14.19 16.09
CA SER A 158 -0.98 -15.01 14.99
C SER A 158 -0.06 -14.90 13.76
N GLU A 159 -0.25 -15.78 12.80
CA GLU A 159 0.21 -15.53 11.44
C GLU A 159 -0.64 -14.43 10.80
N TRP A 160 -0.18 -13.84 9.67
CA TRP A 160 -0.99 -12.94 8.88
C TRP A 160 -2.28 -13.62 8.41
N ALA A 161 -3.43 -13.10 8.80
CA ALA A 161 -4.67 -13.29 8.07
C ALA A 161 -4.73 -12.20 6.99
N MET A 162 -4.91 -12.57 5.72
CA MET A 162 -4.83 -11.62 4.61
C MET A 162 -5.98 -11.82 3.63
N ASP A 163 -6.29 -10.72 2.93
CA ASP A 163 -7.18 -10.70 1.80
C ASP A 163 -6.76 -9.61 0.80
N GLU A 164 -7.36 -9.61 -0.38
CA GLU A 164 -7.10 -8.60 -1.40
C GLU A 164 -8.37 -8.23 -2.18
N MET A 165 -8.37 -7.03 -2.73
CA MET A 165 -9.41 -6.58 -3.66
C MET A 165 -8.82 -5.71 -4.77
N VAL A 166 -9.45 -5.74 -5.94
CA VAL A 166 -9.13 -4.81 -7.03
C VAL A 166 -10.01 -3.58 -6.89
N ILE A 167 -9.36 -2.41 -6.83
CA ILE A 167 -10.03 -1.12 -6.76
C ILE A 167 -9.82 -0.36 -8.07
N ARG A 168 -10.90 0.19 -8.65
CA ARG A 168 -10.93 0.83 -9.96
C ARG A 168 -10.84 2.35 -9.84
N THR A 169 -9.77 2.81 -9.20
CA THR A 169 -9.40 4.22 -9.13
C THR A 169 -7.88 4.33 -9.02
N ASN A 170 -7.34 5.55 -9.08
CA ASN A 170 -5.90 5.74 -8.83
C ASN A 170 -5.58 5.57 -7.35
N CYS A 171 -4.49 4.87 -7.04
CA CYS A 171 -4.08 4.57 -5.65
C CYS A 171 -3.85 5.81 -4.77
N ARG A 172 -3.69 7.01 -5.34
CA ARG A 172 -3.62 8.27 -4.58
C ARG A 172 -4.89 8.56 -3.77
N GLU A 173 -6.04 8.00 -4.17
CA GLU A 173 -7.29 8.16 -3.41
C GLU A 173 -7.21 7.42 -2.06
N LEU A 174 -6.65 6.21 -2.05
CA LEU A 174 -6.40 5.46 -0.82
C LEU A 174 -5.42 6.20 0.11
N VAL A 175 -4.36 6.77 -0.45
CA VAL A 175 -3.29 7.37 0.35
C VAL A 175 -3.74 8.68 1.02
N ASP A 176 -4.67 9.43 0.44
CA ASP A 176 -5.24 10.63 1.06
C ASP A 176 -5.89 10.31 2.44
N ASN A 177 -6.41 9.08 2.65
CA ASN A 177 -7.11 8.69 3.88
C ASN A 177 -6.26 8.82 5.16
N ILE A 178 -4.92 8.68 5.07
CA ILE A 178 -4.06 8.84 6.27
C ILE A 178 -4.11 10.26 6.85
N SER A 179 -4.53 11.24 6.06
CA SER A 179 -4.60 12.65 6.46
C SER A 179 -6.00 13.22 6.48
N ASP A 180 -7.01 12.41 6.13
CA ASP A 180 -8.40 12.82 6.17
C ASP A 180 -9.03 12.38 7.49
N MET A 181 -9.08 13.30 8.46
CA MET A 181 -9.68 13.02 9.76
C MET A 181 -11.21 12.89 9.67
N ALA A 182 -11.84 13.72 8.87
CA ALA A 182 -13.30 13.88 8.88
C ALA A 182 -14.05 12.64 8.39
N HIS A 183 -13.46 11.87 7.46
CA HIS A 183 -14.12 10.68 6.90
C HIS A 183 -14.31 9.56 7.94
N PHE A 184 -13.43 9.44 8.95
CA PHE A 184 -13.55 8.39 9.97
C PHE A 184 -14.91 8.43 10.68
N GLY A 185 -15.36 9.61 11.06
CA GLY A 185 -16.67 9.78 11.71
C GLY A 185 -17.82 9.54 10.74
N THR A 186 -17.73 10.09 9.54
CA THR A 186 -18.86 10.15 8.58
C THR A 186 -19.02 8.87 7.80
N VAL A 187 -17.92 8.27 7.35
CA VAL A 187 -17.92 7.06 6.50
C VAL A 187 -17.92 5.81 7.38
N HIS A 188 -17.04 5.76 8.38
CA HIS A 188 -16.83 4.54 9.17
C HIS A 188 -17.54 4.54 10.51
N GLY A 189 -18.22 5.62 10.90
CA GLY A 189 -18.86 5.75 12.22
C GLY A 189 -17.85 5.65 13.37
N ALA A 190 -16.62 6.11 13.14
CA ALA A 190 -15.49 6.06 14.06
C ALA A 190 -15.09 7.49 14.48
N PRO A 191 -15.75 8.11 15.47
CA PRO A 191 -15.42 9.45 15.90
C PRO A 191 -14.00 9.53 16.45
N VAL A 192 -13.29 10.60 16.09
CA VAL A 192 -11.89 10.84 16.43
C VAL A 192 -11.82 11.84 17.57
N ASP A 193 -11.10 11.49 18.65
CA ASP A 193 -10.88 12.35 19.81
C ASP A 193 -9.53 13.09 19.71
N TYR A 194 -8.52 12.47 19.06
CA TYR A 194 -7.19 13.06 18.83
C TYR A 194 -6.63 12.57 17.50
N PHE A 195 -5.96 13.47 16.78
CA PHE A 195 -5.41 13.20 15.46
C PHE A 195 -4.10 13.97 15.25
N ALA A 196 -3.05 13.29 14.86
CA ALA A 196 -1.79 13.93 14.49
C ALA A 196 -1.17 13.26 13.27
N ASN A 197 -0.52 14.05 12.41
CA ASN A 197 0.29 13.55 11.30
C ASN A 197 1.71 14.07 11.40
N LEU A 198 2.66 13.20 11.04
CA LEU A 198 4.07 13.52 10.83
C LEU A 198 4.45 13.08 9.42
N PHE A 199 5.01 14.00 8.65
CA PHE A 199 5.65 13.73 7.37
C PHE A 199 7.14 13.97 7.51
N GLU A 200 7.96 13.00 7.15
CA GLU A 200 9.42 13.11 7.24
C GLU A 200 10.06 12.10 6.29
N ASP A 201 10.97 12.56 5.45
CA ASP A 201 11.64 11.73 4.45
C ASP A 201 10.63 10.90 3.63
N HIS A 202 10.80 9.58 3.63
CA HIS A 202 9.91 8.64 2.93
C HIS A 202 8.77 8.11 3.82
N LYS A 203 8.56 8.68 5.01
CA LYS A 203 7.54 8.22 5.97
C LYS A 203 6.44 9.24 6.19
N ALA A 204 5.22 8.74 6.31
CA ALA A 204 4.08 9.51 6.78
C ALA A 204 3.41 8.73 7.91
N THR A 205 3.38 9.32 9.11
CA THR A 205 2.83 8.71 10.31
C THR A 205 1.59 9.44 10.77
N GLN A 206 0.54 8.69 11.15
CA GLN A 206 -0.69 9.19 11.76
C GLN A 206 -0.81 8.59 13.15
N LEU A 207 -1.13 9.39 14.13
CA LEU A 207 -1.61 8.95 15.43
C LEU A 207 -3.08 9.34 15.55
N MET A 208 -3.93 8.36 15.75
CA MET A 208 -5.35 8.55 15.94
C MET A 208 -5.80 7.91 17.24
N ILE A 209 -6.59 8.65 18.03
CA ILE A 209 -7.33 8.12 19.16
C ILE A 209 -8.79 8.39 18.89
N GLY A 210 -9.60 7.36 19.00
CA GLY A 210 -11.02 7.44 18.72
C GLY A 210 -11.76 6.22 19.22
N ARG A 211 -12.97 6.03 18.73
CA ARG A 211 -13.85 4.91 19.06
C ARG A 211 -14.36 4.28 17.78
N SER A 212 -14.61 3.00 17.82
CA SER A 212 -15.20 2.28 16.68
C SER A 212 -16.23 1.29 17.21
N ALA A 213 -17.48 1.51 16.88
CA ALA A 213 -18.57 0.61 17.27
C ALA A 213 -18.35 -0.83 16.76
N ARG A 214 -17.56 -1.01 15.67
CA ARG A 214 -17.24 -2.32 15.10
C ARG A 214 -16.14 -3.05 15.84
N LEU A 215 -15.11 -2.32 16.31
CA LEU A 215 -13.89 -2.91 16.87
C LEU A 215 -13.89 -2.92 18.40
N SER A 216 -14.46 -1.93 19.02
CA SER A 216 -14.33 -1.75 20.47
C SER A 216 -15.61 -1.30 21.17
N GLY A 217 -16.72 -1.13 20.44
CA GLY A 217 -17.91 -0.50 20.98
C GLY A 217 -17.63 0.94 21.41
N ASP A 218 -17.89 1.27 22.68
CA ASP A 218 -17.61 2.61 23.23
C ASP A 218 -16.18 2.76 23.78
N ALA A 219 -15.36 1.70 23.75
CA ALA A 219 -13.99 1.76 24.24
C ALA A 219 -13.09 2.53 23.29
N GLN A 220 -12.12 3.23 23.86
CA GLN A 220 -11.12 3.99 23.11
C GLN A 220 -10.11 3.07 22.42
N LEU A 221 -9.80 3.38 21.18
CA LEU A 221 -8.75 2.76 20.38
C LEU A 221 -7.65 3.78 20.11
N THR A 222 -6.42 3.31 20.16
CA THR A 222 -5.24 4.04 19.72
C THR A 222 -4.68 3.36 18.48
N ALA A 223 -4.48 4.11 17.41
CA ALA A 223 -3.89 3.63 16.16
C ALA A 223 -2.70 4.51 15.78
N LEU A 224 -1.52 3.90 15.65
CA LEU A 224 -0.33 4.51 15.10
C LEU A 224 -0.08 3.90 13.72
N SER A 225 -0.38 4.66 12.69
CA SER A 225 -0.33 4.23 11.28
C SER A 225 0.85 4.86 10.58
N THR A 226 1.64 4.09 9.85
CA THR A 226 2.80 4.63 9.12
C THR A 226 2.89 4.06 7.71
N TYR A 227 2.94 4.95 6.72
CA TYR A 227 3.46 4.63 5.40
C TYR A 227 4.98 4.64 5.42
N PHE A 228 5.57 3.55 4.95
CA PHE A 228 7.00 3.42 4.65
C PHE A 228 7.16 3.43 3.12
N GLY A 229 7.38 4.60 2.55
CA GLY A 229 7.30 4.80 1.11
C GLY A 229 5.85 4.95 0.60
N PRO A 230 5.62 4.76 -0.72
CA PRO A 230 4.36 5.11 -1.34
C PRO A 230 3.22 4.12 -1.08
N ALA A 231 3.52 2.86 -0.74
CA ALA A 231 2.55 1.78 -0.88
C ALA A 231 2.55 0.74 0.24
N TYR A 232 3.44 0.83 1.21
CA TYR A 232 3.51 -0.06 2.37
C TYR A 232 3.05 0.68 3.62
N HIS A 233 1.90 0.34 4.13
CA HIS A 233 1.25 0.99 5.26
C HIS A 233 0.97 -0.02 6.38
N ILE A 234 1.43 0.28 7.58
CA ILE A 234 1.26 -0.52 8.79
C ILE A 234 0.56 0.33 9.84
N THR A 235 -0.43 -0.25 10.50
CA THR A 235 -1.09 0.34 11.68
C THR A 235 -0.87 -0.56 12.89
N ASP A 236 -0.20 -0.06 13.90
CA ASP A 236 -0.19 -0.64 15.24
C ASP A 236 -1.42 -0.11 15.98
N MET A 237 -2.33 -1.02 16.33
CA MET A 237 -3.60 -0.67 16.96
C MET A 237 -3.77 -1.38 18.28
N SER A 238 -4.03 -0.61 19.32
CA SER A 238 -4.27 -1.11 20.67
C SER A 238 -5.52 -0.49 21.29
N GLY A 239 -6.14 -1.23 22.21
CA GLY A 239 -7.34 -0.79 22.91
C GLY A 239 -7.87 -1.84 23.86
N ARG A 240 -9.12 -1.69 24.26
CA ARG A 240 -9.79 -2.63 25.17
C ARG A 240 -11.15 -3.02 24.61
N MET A 241 -11.51 -4.27 24.81
CA MET A 241 -12.86 -4.79 24.58
C MET A 241 -13.36 -5.42 25.88
N GLY A 242 -14.15 -4.67 26.63
CA GLY A 242 -14.46 -5.00 28.02
C GLY A 242 -13.20 -4.97 28.88
N ASP A 243 -12.93 -6.06 29.59
CA ASP A 243 -11.71 -6.19 30.41
C ASP A 243 -10.49 -6.73 29.64
N GLN A 244 -10.68 -7.15 28.38
CA GLN A 244 -9.63 -7.72 27.55
C GLN A 244 -8.86 -6.61 26.82
N GLU A 245 -7.54 -6.59 26.96
CA GLU A 245 -6.66 -5.80 26.08
C GLU A 245 -6.57 -6.47 24.72
N ILE A 246 -6.72 -5.66 23.68
CA ILE A 246 -6.55 -6.08 22.30
C ILE A 246 -5.37 -5.33 21.70
N HIS A 247 -4.54 -6.07 20.94
CA HIS A 247 -3.42 -5.51 20.21
C HIS A 247 -3.36 -6.21 18.84
N SER A 248 -3.36 -5.42 17.79
CA SER A 248 -3.30 -5.90 16.42
C SER A 248 -2.39 -5.04 15.58
N ILE A 249 -1.81 -5.63 14.55
CA ILE A 249 -1.04 -4.94 13.53
C ILE A 249 -1.78 -5.15 12.22
N LEU A 250 -2.19 -4.04 11.60
CA LEU A 250 -2.87 -4.04 10.33
C LEU A 250 -1.90 -3.69 9.21
N LEU A 251 -2.02 -4.41 8.12
CA LEU A 251 -1.33 -4.18 6.86
C LEU A 251 -2.32 -3.61 5.86
N ASN A 252 -1.98 -2.49 5.23
CA ASN A 252 -2.71 -1.95 4.08
C ASN A 252 -1.68 -1.58 3.01
N CYS A 253 -1.62 -2.38 1.96
CA CYS A 253 -0.65 -2.19 0.88
C CYS A 253 -1.35 -2.12 -0.45
N HIS A 254 -0.81 -1.36 -1.36
CA HIS A 254 -1.34 -1.34 -2.71
C HIS A 254 -0.23 -1.53 -3.75
N VAL A 255 -0.61 -2.12 -4.87
CA VAL A 255 0.23 -2.19 -6.06
C VAL A 255 -0.60 -1.80 -7.28
N PRO A 256 -0.19 -0.78 -8.05
CA PRO A 256 -0.91 -0.36 -9.24
C PRO A 256 -0.96 -1.49 -10.28
N ILE A 257 -2.14 -1.79 -10.81
CA ILE A 257 -2.32 -2.58 -12.04
C ILE A 257 -2.01 -1.68 -13.22
N ASP A 258 -2.68 -0.54 -13.26
CA ASP A 258 -2.50 0.56 -14.21
C ASP A 258 -2.73 1.92 -13.52
N LEU A 259 -2.85 3.01 -14.28
CA LEU A 259 -3.05 4.35 -13.72
C LEU A 259 -4.43 4.56 -13.07
N ASN A 260 -5.38 3.67 -13.33
CA ASN A 260 -6.78 3.80 -12.91
C ASN A 260 -7.27 2.60 -12.09
N SER A 261 -6.38 1.67 -11.75
CA SER A 261 -6.72 0.51 -10.94
C SER A 261 -5.51 0.00 -10.15
N PHE A 262 -5.77 -0.58 -9.00
CA PHE A 262 -4.74 -1.20 -8.16
C PHE A 262 -5.30 -2.40 -7.40
N VAL A 263 -4.41 -3.29 -6.99
CA VAL A 263 -4.71 -4.32 -5.99
C VAL A 263 -4.43 -3.73 -4.62
N LEU A 264 -5.44 -3.67 -3.77
CA LEU A 264 -5.30 -3.42 -2.34
C LEU A 264 -5.14 -4.77 -1.64
N ARG A 265 -4.03 -4.96 -0.93
CA ARG A 265 -3.80 -6.09 -0.02
C ARG A 265 -3.87 -5.60 1.41
N TYR A 266 -4.66 -6.26 2.20
CA TYR A 266 -4.81 -5.95 3.61
C TYR A 266 -4.73 -7.21 4.45
N GLY A 267 -4.26 -7.06 5.66
CA GLY A 267 -4.07 -8.18 6.55
C GLY A 267 -3.96 -7.76 8.00
N VAL A 268 -4.07 -8.73 8.88
CA VAL A 268 -4.04 -8.50 10.33
C VAL A 268 -3.19 -9.57 11.02
N LEU A 269 -2.31 -9.12 11.90
CA LEU A 269 -1.74 -9.91 12.98
C LEU A 269 -2.47 -9.55 14.27
N VAL A 270 -2.84 -10.52 15.08
CA VAL A 270 -3.39 -10.29 16.41
C VAL A 270 -2.45 -10.85 17.47
N LYS A 271 -2.27 -10.12 18.56
CA LYS A 271 -1.65 -10.69 19.75
C LYS A 271 -2.59 -11.76 20.30
N LYS A 272 -2.06 -12.98 20.49
CA LYS A 272 -2.86 -14.12 20.93
C LYS A 272 -3.42 -13.87 22.32
N ILE A 273 -4.68 -14.20 22.52
CA ILE A 273 -5.34 -14.09 23.82
C ILE A 273 -5.02 -15.37 24.61
N PRO A 274 -4.46 -15.24 25.84
CA PRO A 274 -4.20 -16.37 26.69
C PRO A 274 -5.46 -17.24 26.93
N GLY A 275 -5.33 -18.55 26.78
CA GLY A 275 -6.45 -19.50 26.95
C GLY A 275 -7.25 -19.77 25.69
N LEU A 276 -7.06 -19.04 24.60
CA LEU A 276 -7.62 -19.37 23.29
C LEU A 276 -6.67 -20.33 22.53
N SER A 277 -7.25 -21.27 21.76
CA SER A 277 -6.49 -22.10 20.84
C SER A 277 -5.94 -21.29 19.66
N ASP A 278 -4.94 -21.84 18.94
CA ASP A 278 -4.43 -21.22 17.71
C ASP A 278 -5.52 -21.06 16.64
N GLU A 279 -6.46 -22.00 16.57
CA GLU A 279 -7.61 -21.90 15.65
C GLU A 279 -8.54 -20.74 16.02
N GLN A 280 -8.82 -20.54 17.31
CA GLN A 280 -9.63 -19.41 17.79
C GLN A 280 -8.93 -18.07 17.54
N ASN A 281 -7.61 -18.00 17.78
CA ASN A 281 -6.82 -16.78 17.49
C ASN A 281 -6.77 -16.50 15.97
N ARG A 282 -6.66 -17.50 15.10
CA ARG A 282 -6.76 -17.33 13.64
C ARG A 282 -8.16 -16.87 13.22
N ALA A 283 -9.21 -17.44 13.78
CA ALA A 283 -10.59 -17.00 13.51
C ALA A 283 -10.81 -15.53 13.91
N MET A 284 -10.22 -15.09 15.03
CA MET A 284 -10.25 -13.69 15.44
C MET A 284 -9.51 -12.78 14.44
N ALA A 285 -8.32 -13.17 13.99
CA ALA A 285 -7.59 -12.41 12.97
C ALA A 285 -8.39 -12.31 11.66
N GLN A 286 -9.03 -13.41 11.24
CA GLN A 286 -9.88 -13.42 10.05
C GLN A 286 -11.11 -12.51 10.22
N ALA A 287 -11.73 -12.49 11.39
CA ALA A 287 -12.85 -11.57 11.65
C ALA A 287 -12.43 -10.08 11.53
N TYR A 288 -11.21 -9.73 11.93
CA TYR A 288 -10.70 -8.38 11.72
C TYR A 288 -10.43 -8.07 10.23
N VAL A 289 -9.94 -9.04 9.45
CA VAL A 289 -9.81 -8.90 7.99
C VAL A 289 -11.17 -8.66 7.34
N ASP A 290 -12.21 -9.39 7.76
CA ASP A 290 -13.57 -9.22 7.24
C ASP A 290 -14.15 -7.84 7.58
N GLN A 291 -13.84 -7.30 8.77
CA GLN A 291 -14.23 -5.95 9.16
C GLN A 291 -13.47 -4.88 8.35
N ALA A 292 -12.17 -5.09 8.12
CA ALA A 292 -11.37 -4.22 7.26
C ALA A 292 -11.91 -4.19 5.83
N ARG A 293 -12.29 -5.36 5.28
CA ARG A 293 -12.96 -5.47 3.99
C ARG A 293 -14.20 -4.60 3.91
N GLN A 294 -15.05 -4.64 4.95
CA GLN A 294 -16.26 -3.84 5.00
C GLN A 294 -15.96 -2.34 5.00
N ALA A 295 -14.95 -1.90 5.77
CA ALA A 295 -14.53 -0.50 5.78
C ALA A 295 -14.03 -0.05 4.40
N PHE A 296 -13.23 -0.86 3.71
CA PHE A 296 -12.80 -0.54 2.34
C PHE A 296 -13.97 -0.45 1.34
N TYR A 297 -14.99 -1.29 1.46
CA TYR A 297 -16.17 -1.15 0.59
C TYR A 297 -16.92 0.18 0.79
N GLU A 298 -16.92 0.74 2.00
CA GLU A 298 -17.49 2.05 2.27
C GLU A 298 -16.70 3.17 1.56
N ASP A 299 -15.36 3.09 1.61
CA ASP A 299 -14.49 4.00 0.88
C ASP A 299 -14.62 3.86 -0.64
N VAL A 300 -14.63 2.62 -1.15
CA VAL A 300 -14.77 2.33 -2.59
C VAL A 300 -16.05 2.91 -3.15
N ALA A 301 -17.18 2.84 -2.42
CA ALA A 301 -18.44 3.42 -2.86
C ALA A 301 -18.35 4.94 -3.10
N ILE A 302 -17.47 5.63 -2.35
CA ILE A 302 -17.18 7.05 -2.55
C ILE A 302 -16.19 7.23 -3.72
N TRP A 303 -15.12 6.46 -3.77
CA TRP A 303 -14.10 6.56 -4.82
C TRP A 303 -14.65 6.28 -6.22
N ASP A 304 -15.62 5.39 -6.35
CA ASP A 304 -16.29 5.08 -7.63
C ASP A 304 -17.11 6.25 -8.20
N SER A 305 -17.50 7.20 -7.36
CA SER A 305 -18.39 8.31 -7.74
C SER A 305 -17.74 9.70 -7.66
N LYS A 306 -16.63 9.84 -6.91
CA LYS A 306 -15.92 11.14 -6.79
C LYS A 306 -14.94 11.37 -7.92
N ILE A 307 -14.59 12.64 -8.15
CA ILE A 307 -13.43 13.03 -8.95
C ILE A 307 -12.31 13.51 -8.03
N ARG A 308 -11.05 13.29 -8.43
CA ARG A 308 -9.93 13.91 -7.73
C ARG A 308 -9.90 15.40 -7.98
N ILE A 309 -9.83 16.17 -6.90
CA ILE A 309 -9.72 17.63 -6.93
C ILE A 309 -8.29 18.01 -6.51
N ASP A 310 -7.59 18.80 -7.36
CA ASP A 310 -6.21 19.24 -7.07
C ASP A 310 -6.18 20.42 -6.10
N ASN A 311 -7.24 21.21 -6.07
CA ASN A 311 -7.44 22.36 -5.20
C ASN A 311 -8.63 22.15 -4.23
N PRO A 312 -8.61 21.14 -3.33
CA PRO A 312 -9.73 20.88 -2.43
C PRO A 312 -9.99 22.10 -1.53
N LEU A 313 -11.27 22.44 -1.35
CA LEU A 313 -11.68 23.45 -0.38
C LEU A 313 -11.75 22.79 1.00
N LEU A 314 -10.78 23.06 1.84
CA LEU A 314 -10.61 22.43 3.15
C LEU A 314 -11.08 23.34 4.28
N CYS A 315 -11.47 22.76 5.41
CA CYS A 315 -11.76 23.41 6.68
C CYS A 315 -10.84 22.89 7.79
N GLU A 316 -10.93 23.44 8.99
CA GLU A 316 -10.04 23.10 10.11
C GLU A 316 -10.09 21.63 10.52
N GLY A 317 -11.22 20.95 10.31
CA GLY A 317 -11.44 19.56 10.69
C GLY A 317 -11.02 18.52 9.66
N ASP A 318 -10.54 18.93 8.49
CA ASP A 318 -10.25 17.97 7.40
C ASP A 318 -8.89 17.26 7.53
N GLY A 319 -7.97 17.81 8.31
CA GLY A 319 -6.61 17.31 8.41
C GLY A 319 -5.66 17.88 7.33
N PRO A 320 -4.38 17.43 7.31
CA PRO A 320 -3.32 18.07 6.52
C PRO A 320 -3.23 17.53 5.07
N ILE A 321 -4.33 17.52 4.34
CA ILE A 321 -4.42 16.95 2.97
C ILE A 321 -3.38 17.55 2.01
N TYR A 322 -3.14 18.86 2.03
CA TYR A 322 -2.13 19.48 1.16
C TYR A 322 -0.70 19.06 1.50
N GLN A 323 -0.38 18.94 2.79
CA GLN A 323 0.93 18.49 3.25
C GLN A 323 1.17 17.03 2.87
N MET A 324 0.14 16.20 3.01
CA MET A 324 0.17 14.81 2.60
C MET A 324 0.43 14.67 1.10
N ARG A 325 -0.31 15.41 0.27
CA ARG A 325 -0.16 15.36 -1.19
C ARG A 325 1.19 15.88 -1.64
N ASP A 326 1.72 16.92 -0.98
CA ASP A 326 3.06 17.44 -1.24
C ASP A 326 4.14 16.42 -0.88
N TRP A 327 4.00 15.74 0.28
CA TRP A 327 4.89 14.66 0.67
C TRP A 327 4.82 13.48 -0.30
N TYR A 328 3.63 13.08 -0.73
CA TYR A 328 3.44 11.94 -1.62
C TYR A 328 3.97 12.19 -3.04
N GLN A 329 4.02 13.44 -3.48
CA GLN A 329 4.52 13.83 -4.80
C GLN A 329 5.99 13.42 -5.03
N GLN A 330 6.81 13.29 -3.98
CA GLN A 330 8.20 12.85 -4.09
C GLN A 330 8.36 11.51 -4.80
N PHE A 331 7.38 10.60 -4.65
CA PHE A 331 7.42 9.27 -5.26
C PHE A 331 7.10 9.28 -6.76
N TYR A 332 6.55 10.38 -7.26
CA TYR A 332 6.26 10.60 -8.69
C TYR A 332 7.23 11.58 -9.34
N THR A 333 8.21 12.07 -8.60
CA THR A 333 9.19 13.06 -9.05
C THR A 333 10.56 12.39 -9.20
N ASP A 334 11.33 12.78 -10.23
CA ASP A 334 12.71 12.30 -10.37
C ASP A 334 13.54 12.67 -9.14
N VAL A 335 14.43 11.78 -8.72
CA VAL A 335 15.16 11.91 -7.44
C VAL A 335 15.83 13.27 -7.29
N GLU A 336 16.45 13.76 -8.37
CA GLU A 336 17.17 15.06 -8.37
C GLU A 336 16.23 16.27 -8.36
N GLN A 337 14.95 16.08 -8.62
CA GLN A 337 13.92 17.11 -8.66
C GLN A 337 13.02 17.13 -7.41
N VAL A 338 13.20 16.17 -6.50
CA VAL A 338 12.47 16.14 -5.23
C VAL A 338 12.81 17.41 -4.44
N ARG A 339 11.77 18.16 -4.08
CA ARG A 339 11.95 19.39 -3.32
C ARG A 339 12.32 19.06 -1.88
N PRO A 340 13.35 19.71 -1.30
CA PRO A 340 13.69 19.51 0.12
C PRO A 340 12.50 19.77 1.06
N THR A 341 11.62 20.70 0.70
CA THR A 341 10.42 21.02 1.48
C THR A 341 9.39 19.89 1.50
N SER A 342 9.33 19.04 0.46
CA SER A 342 8.38 17.91 0.42
C SER A 342 8.77 16.79 1.36
N VAL A 343 10.07 16.64 1.66
CA VAL A 343 10.61 15.60 2.55
C VAL A 343 10.96 16.14 3.95
N ALA A 344 10.88 17.45 4.14
CA ALA A 344 11.16 18.07 5.45
C ALA A 344 10.14 17.62 6.49
N ARG A 345 10.61 17.49 7.73
CA ARG A 345 9.77 17.17 8.88
C ARG A 345 8.64 18.20 9.03
N ARG A 346 7.40 17.73 9.07
CA ARG A 346 6.19 18.55 9.28
C ARG A 346 5.22 17.79 10.18
N VAL A 347 4.75 18.46 11.22
CA VAL A 347 3.77 17.92 12.16
C VAL A 347 2.48 18.71 12.05
N PHE A 348 1.37 17.99 12.10
CA PHE A 348 0.02 18.52 12.19
C PHE A 348 -0.69 17.83 13.35
N GLU A 349 -1.46 18.57 14.15
CA GLU A 349 -2.14 18.04 15.34
C GLU A 349 -3.51 18.70 15.50
N LEU A 350 -4.51 17.88 15.78
CA LEU A 350 -5.87 18.27 16.17
C LEU A 350 -6.30 17.47 17.38
N ASN A 351 -7.00 18.11 18.32
CA ASN A 351 -7.54 17.48 19.52
C ASN A 351 -9.05 17.82 19.68
N PRO A 352 -9.91 17.34 18.79
CA PRO A 352 -11.33 17.65 18.82
C PRO A 352 -12.02 17.12 20.08
N GLY A 353 -11.54 16.05 20.67
CA GLY A 353 -12.05 15.48 21.92
C GLY A 353 -11.59 16.22 23.19
N ASN A 354 -10.67 17.17 23.05
CA ASN A 354 -10.04 17.87 24.18
C ASN A 354 -9.54 16.91 25.27
N ILE A 355 -8.91 15.81 24.83
CA ILE A 355 -8.34 14.78 25.72
C ILE A 355 -6.90 15.16 26.14
N GLU A 356 -6.39 14.53 27.20
CA GLU A 356 -4.95 14.61 27.52
C GLU A 356 -4.13 14.07 26.35
N PRO A 357 -3.05 14.76 25.92
CA PRO A 357 -2.21 14.27 24.86
C PRO A 357 -1.71 12.85 25.11
N PRO A 358 -1.84 11.94 24.15
CA PRO A 358 -1.47 10.55 24.37
C PRO A 358 0.05 10.38 24.55
N ALA A 359 0.48 9.33 25.26
CA ALA A 359 1.89 9.03 25.47
C ALA A 359 2.68 8.90 24.16
N LEU A 360 2.04 8.35 23.11
CA LEU A 360 2.66 8.23 21.77
C LEU A 360 2.88 9.57 21.06
N ARG A 361 2.38 10.68 21.61
CA ARG A 361 2.63 12.02 21.06
C ARG A 361 4.13 12.34 20.98
N HIS A 362 4.97 11.73 21.83
CA HIS A 362 6.42 11.90 21.76
C HIS A 362 7.02 11.54 20.38
N VAL A 363 6.38 10.66 19.59
CA VAL A 363 6.79 10.35 18.20
C VAL A 363 6.78 11.60 17.31
N PHE A 364 5.95 12.58 17.66
CA PHE A 364 5.75 13.84 16.91
C PHE A 364 6.56 15.01 17.50
N GLU A 365 7.20 14.82 18.64
CA GLU A 365 8.10 15.80 19.23
C GLU A 365 9.48 15.74 18.53
N ALA A 366 10.10 16.89 18.30
CA ALA A 366 11.34 17.01 17.54
C ALA A 366 12.56 16.38 18.22
#